data_1f085634ca4a48264cce249f65faa675
#
_entry.id   1f085634ca4a48264cce249f65faa675
#
_cell.length_a   1.000
_cell.length_b   1.000
_cell.length_c   1.000
_cell.angle_alpha   90.00
_cell.angle_beta   90.00
_cell.angle_gamma   90.00
#
_symmetry.space_group_name_H-M   'P 1'
#
loop_
_entity.id
_entity.type
_entity.pdbx_description
1 polymer ?
#
loop_
_entity_poly.entity_id
_entity_poly.type
_entity_poly.pdbx_seq_one_letter_code
_entity_poly.pdbx_strand_id
1 'polypeptide(L)'
;QNIDLNAIVTVADDGGSTGRLRKNFHIPAMGDIRNVMISMAESENMLSSLMDYRFDDPDGKEDDILGHNLGNLILTALTQQTGSFMTAIQEVSHILNVKGNIIPASTDVITLYARMEDGVIVRGEANIPNHNHHITRVFYQDEVHACKEAVEAIQNADLVIYGIGSV
;
A
#
# COMPACT_ATOMS: atom_id res chain seq x y z
N GLN A 1 -30.08 2.10 0.30
CA GLN A 1 -29.47 0.78 0.03
C GLN A 1 -28.13 0.74 0.75
N ASN A 2 -27.94 -0.24 1.62
CA ASN A 2 -26.62 -0.50 2.20
C ASN A 2 -25.75 -1.14 1.11
N ILE A 3 -24.67 -0.48 0.75
CA ILE A 3 -23.63 -1.03 -0.14
C ILE A 3 -22.57 -1.64 0.77
N ASP A 4 -22.26 -2.91 0.56
CA ASP A 4 -21.09 -3.56 1.15
C ASP A 4 -19.88 -3.26 0.25
N LEU A 5 -19.05 -2.32 0.68
CA LEU A 5 -17.91 -1.83 -0.08
C LEU A 5 -16.63 -2.53 0.36
N ASN A 6 -15.96 -3.18 -0.59
CA ASN A 6 -14.67 -3.80 -0.37
C ASN A 6 -13.63 -3.14 -1.29
N ALA A 7 -12.63 -2.50 -0.71
CA ALA A 7 -11.51 -1.91 -1.44
C ALA A 7 -10.31 -2.86 -1.41
N ILE A 8 -9.97 -3.47 -2.55
CA ILE A 8 -8.77 -4.29 -2.69
C ILE A 8 -7.64 -3.41 -3.18
N VAL A 9 -6.57 -3.33 -2.39
CA VAL A 9 -5.49 -2.34 -2.58
C VAL A 9 -4.17 -3.04 -2.85
N THR A 10 -3.42 -2.51 -3.82
CA THR A 10 -2.06 -2.99 -4.14
C THR A 10 -1.09 -2.78 -2.96
N VAL A 11 -0.06 -3.62 -2.89
CA VAL A 11 1.00 -3.58 -1.87
C VAL A 11 2.39 -3.66 -2.51
N ALA A 12 2.51 -3.19 -3.75
CA ALA A 12 3.75 -3.26 -4.52
C ALA A 12 4.60 -1.97 -4.47
N ASP A 13 4.06 -0.84 -3.95
CA ASP A 13 4.79 0.41 -3.79
C ASP A 13 6.09 0.22 -2.98
N ASP A 14 7.19 0.77 -3.48
CA ASP A 14 8.51 0.72 -2.82
C ASP A 14 9.20 2.10 -2.76
N GLY A 15 8.45 3.17 -2.97
CA GLY A 15 8.95 4.54 -2.91
C GLY A 15 8.97 5.14 -1.50
N GLY A 16 9.76 6.17 -1.31
CA GLY A 16 9.81 7.04 -0.13
C GLY A 16 9.74 6.34 1.23
N SER A 17 8.84 6.81 2.09
CA SER A 17 8.62 6.25 3.44
C SER A 17 8.28 4.74 3.41
N THR A 18 7.40 4.33 2.49
CA THR A 18 7.00 2.92 2.34
C THR A 18 8.21 2.03 2.03
N GLY A 19 9.03 2.43 1.06
CA GLY A 19 10.21 1.65 0.66
C GLY A 19 11.21 1.46 1.79
N ARG A 20 11.48 2.51 2.59
CA ARG A 20 12.37 2.43 3.76
C ARG A 20 11.84 1.47 4.82
N LEU A 21 10.54 1.55 5.15
CA LEU A 21 9.91 0.68 6.16
C LEU A 21 9.88 -0.78 5.69
N ARG A 22 9.55 -1.04 4.43
CA ARG A 22 9.60 -2.39 3.85
C ARG A 22 10.98 -3.01 3.96
N LYS A 23 12.02 -2.24 3.64
CA LYS A 23 13.40 -2.70 3.70
C LYS A 23 13.84 -3.04 5.13
N ASN A 24 13.45 -2.22 6.10
CA ASN A 24 13.89 -2.37 7.50
C ASN A 24 13.08 -3.43 8.26
N PHE A 25 11.78 -3.55 8.00
CA PHE A 25 10.88 -4.39 8.78
C PHE A 25 10.35 -5.62 8.02
N HIS A 26 10.68 -5.72 6.74
CA HIS A 26 10.26 -6.85 5.88
C HIS A 26 8.73 -7.06 5.89
N ILE A 27 8.00 -6.01 5.63
CA ILE A 27 6.53 -5.94 5.63
C ILE A 27 6.00 -5.51 4.25
N PRO A 28 4.72 -5.78 3.93
CA PRO A 28 4.09 -5.30 2.69
C PRO A 28 4.06 -3.77 2.61
N ALA A 29 3.84 -3.24 1.41
CA ALA A 29 3.66 -1.81 1.21
C ALA A 29 2.36 -1.32 1.87
N MET A 30 2.43 -0.24 2.66
CA MET A 30 1.29 0.30 3.39
C MET A 30 0.82 1.67 2.90
N GLY A 31 1.56 2.31 1.99
CA GLY A 31 1.26 3.68 1.56
C GLY A 31 -0.13 3.83 0.94
N ASP A 32 -0.45 2.99 -0.03
CA ASP A 32 -1.76 3.01 -0.70
C ASP A 32 -2.88 2.56 0.23
N ILE A 33 -2.63 1.56 1.07
CA ILE A 33 -3.57 1.13 2.13
C ILE A 33 -3.95 2.32 3.02
N ARG A 34 -2.97 3.07 3.50
CA ARG A 34 -3.19 4.26 4.31
C ARG A 34 -4.01 5.32 3.57
N ASN A 35 -3.68 5.60 2.30
CA ASN A 35 -4.41 6.58 1.49
C ASN A 35 -5.88 6.19 1.35
N VAL A 36 -6.16 4.93 1.09
CA VAL A 36 -7.53 4.40 0.99
C VAL A 36 -8.25 4.48 2.34
N MET A 37 -7.58 4.16 3.47
CA MET A 37 -8.14 4.31 4.82
C MET A 37 -8.60 5.74 5.09
N ILE A 38 -7.75 6.74 4.80
CA ILE A 38 -8.08 8.14 4.98
C ILE A 38 -9.27 8.54 4.11
N SER A 39 -9.28 8.10 2.84
CA SER A 39 -10.35 8.41 1.89
C SER A 39 -11.70 7.78 2.26
N MET A 40 -11.71 6.64 2.93
CA MET A 40 -12.90 5.91 3.35
C MET A 40 -13.30 6.19 4.81
N ALA A 41 -12.54 6.99 5.55
CA ALA A 41 -12.88 7.40 6.91
C ALA A 41 -14.19 8.23 6.91
N GLU A 42 -15.04 8.01 7.90
CA GLU A 42 -16.38 8.64 7.95
C GLU A 42 -16.33 10.16 8.14
N SER A 43 -15.29 10.68 8.75
CA SER A 43 -15.11 12.10 8.99
C SER A 43 -13.63 12.49 8.94
N GLU A 44 -13.36 13.68 8.44
CA GLU A 44 -12.07 14.34 8.65
C GLU A 44 -11.95 14.69 10.13
N ASN A 45 -11.27 13.85 10.87
CA ASN A 45 -10.94 14.10 12.27
C ASN A 45 -9.44 14.29 12.44
N MET A 46 -9.05 14.72 13.64
CA MET A 46 -7.63 14.90 13.98
C MET A 46 -6.79 13.66 13.71
N LEU A 47 -7.36 12.47 13.88
CA LEU A 47 -6.65 11.20 13.67
C LEU A 47 -6.40 10.94 12.18
N SER A 48 -7.36 11.23 11.30
CA SER A 48 -7.15 11.15 9.83
C SER A 48 -6.04 12.11 9.39
N SER A 49 -6.02 13.32 9.95
CA SER A 49 -4.96 14.30 9.70
C SER A 49 -3.58 13.79 10.18
N LEU A 50 -3.53 13.16 11.36
CA LEU A 50 -2.31 12.54 11.87
C LEU A 50 -1.85 11.36 11.00
N MET A 51 -2.78 10.55 10.51
CA MET A 51 -2.47 9.45 9.58
C MET A 51 -1.84 9.93 8.28
N ASP A 52 -2.19 11.14 7.83
CA ASP A 52 -1.59 11.75 6.63
C ASP A 52 -0.33 12.58 6.91
N TYR A 53 -0.05 12.88 8.18
CA TYR A 53 1.09 13.69 8.54
C TYR A 53 2.41 13.08 8.10
N ARG A 54 3.25 13.90 7.47
CA ARG A 54 4.62 13.53 7.08
C ARG A 54 5.60 14.40 7.84
N PHE A 55 6.61 13.80 8.42
CA PHE A 55 7.70 14.52 9.09
C PHE A 55 8.53 15.27 8.04
N ASP A 56 8.73 16.55 8.28
CA ASP A 56 9.50 17.40 7.38
C ASP A 56 10.93 16.89 7.22
N ASP A 57 11.42 16.94 5.99
CA ASP A 57 12.80 16.58 5.62
C ASP A 57 13.36 17.67 4.68
N PRO A 58 13.67 18.86 5.22
CA PRO A 58 14.04 20.01 4.41
C PRO A 58 15.35 19.82 3.61
N ASP A 59 16.21 18.93 4.06
CA ASP A 59 17.49 18.62 3.43
C ASP A 59 17.42 17.43 2.48
N GLY A 60 16.31 16.68 2.46
CA GLY A 60 16.14 15.46 1.66
C GLY A 60 17.11 14.34 2.03
N LYS A 61 17.57 14.30 3.29
CA LYS A 61 18.54 13.32 3.75
C LYS A 61 17.92 11.96 4.09
N GLU A 62 16.60 11.96 4.29
CA GLU A 62 15.84 10.78 4.69
C GLU A 62 16.42 10.07 5.93
N ASP A 63 16.94 10.84 6.88
CA ASP A 63 17.53 10.32 8.11
C ASP A 63 16.45 10.02 9.15
N ASP A 64 16.62 8.94 9.90
CA ASP A 64 15.76 8.52 11.01
C ASP A 64 14.26 8.60 10.66
N ILE A 65 13.51 9.49 11.35
CA ILE A 65 12.07 9.69 11.17
C ILE A 65 11.72 10.67 10.05
N LEU A 66 12.71 11.46 9.59
CA LEU A 66 12.48 12.50 8.59
C LEU A 66 11.98 11.91 7.27
N GLY A 67 11.02 12.56 6.64
CA GLY A 67 10.35 12.09 5.43
C GLY A 67 9.41 10.89 5.63
N HIS A 68 9.35 10.29 6.84
CA HIS A 68 8.37 9.26 7.12
C HIS A 68 6.97 9.84 7.29
N ASN A 69 5.98 9.07 6.85
CA ASN A 69 4.58 9.35 7.13
C ASN A 69 4.16 8.67 8.44
N LEU A 70 3.47 9.40 9.33
CA LEU A 70 3.07 8.89 10.65
C LEU A 70 2.13 7.68 10.54
N GLY A 71 1.17 7.71 9.62
CA GLY A 71 0.28 6.57 9.41
C GLY A 71 1.01 5.31 8.94
N ASN A 72 2.05 5.46 8.11
CA ASN A 72 2.90 4.35 7.73
C ASN A 72 3.66 3.78 8.95
N LEU A 73 4.13 4.63 9.85
CA LEU A 73 4.78 4.20 11.10
C LEU A 73 3.80 3.47 12.02
N ILE A 74 2.56 3.96 12.15
CA ILE A 74 1.51 3.32 12.95
C ILE A 74 1.19 1.92 12.41
N LEU A 75 0.95 1.80 11.09
CA LEU A 75 0.70 0.50 10.46
C LEU A 75 1.87 -0.47 10.61
N THR A 76 3.11 0.03 10.49
CA THR A 76 4.31 -0.76 10.74
C THR A 76 4.37 -1.27 12.18
N ALA A 77 4.16 -0.38 13.15
CA ALA A 77 4.19 -0.73 14.58
C ALA A 77 3.14 -1.78 14.93
N LEU A 78 1.90 -1.61 14.45
CA LEU A 78 0.82 -2.58 14.66
C LEU A 78 1.09 -3.92 13.97
N THR A 79 1.66 -3.90 12.76
CA THR A 79 2.05 -5.14 12.06
C THR A 79 3.10 -5.90 12.86
N GLN A 80 4.10 -5.20 13.41
CA GLN A 80 5.12 -5.82 14.25
C GLN A 80 4.55 -6.34 15.58
N GLN A 81 3.66 -5.58 16.20
CA GLN A 81 3.05 -5.94 17.49
C GLN A 81 2.13 -7.14 17.39
N THR A 82 1.32 -7.21 16.31
CA THR A 82 0.30 -8.27 16.11
C THR A 82 0.84 -9.47 15.34
N GLY A 83 1.96 -9.31 14.64
CA GLY A 83 2.48 -10.30 13.69
C GLY A 83 1.63 -10.45 12.41
N SER A 84 0.66 -9.56 12.18
CA SER A 84 -0.29 -9.65 11.07
C SER A 84 -0.57 -8.29 10.44
N PHE A 85 -0.24 -8.15 9.16
CA PHE A 85 -0.54 -6.94 8.39
C PHE A 85 -2.05 -6.73 8.23
N MET A 86 -2.80 -7.81 8.01
CA MET A 86 -4.27 -7.76 7.93
C MET A 86 -4.89 -7.24 9.22
N THR A 87 -4.43 -7.73 10.38
CA THR A 87 -4.91 -7.26 11.69
C THR A 87 -4.60 -5.78 11.90
N ALA A 88 -3.40 -5.33 11.53
CA ALA A 88 -3.05 -3.91 11.60
C ALA A 88 -4.00 -3.03 10.75
N ILE A 89 -4.34 -3.46 9.54
CA ILE A 89 -5.31 -2.79 8.68
C ILE A 89 -6.68 -2.71 9.36
N GLN A 90 -7.17 -3.82 9.91
CA GLN A 90 -8.48 -3.88 10.55
C GLN A 90 -8.58 -2.98 11.79
N GLU A 91 -7.56 -2.99 12.64
CA GLU A 91 -7.52 -2.15 13.85
C GLU A 91 -7.51 -0.66 13.51
N VAL A 92 -6.67 -0.23 12.55
CA VAL A 92 -6.64 1.18 12.12
C VAL A 92 -7.94 1.58 11.44
N SER A 93 -8.51 0.70 10.59
CA SER A 93 -9.81 0.95 9.95
C SER A 93 -10.92 1.15 10.97
N HIS A 94 -10.93 0.36 12.05
CA HIS A 94 -11.89 0.50 13.14
C HIS A 94 -11.73 1.85 13.87
N ILE A 95 -10.50 2.23 14.21
CA ILE A 95 -10.21 3.49 14.90
C ILE A 95 -10.60 4.71 14.04
N LEU A 96 -10.39 4.65 12.73
CA LEU A 96 -10.75 5.70 11.78
C LEU A 96 -12.23 5.69 11.39
N ASN A 97 -13.00 4.71 11.84
CA ASN A 97 -14.38 4.50 11.44
C ASN A 97 -14.52 4.46 9.90
N VAL A 98 -13.72 3.61 9.28
CA VAL A 98 -13.71 3.42 7.82
C VAL A 98 -15.04 2.81 7.38
N LYS A 99 -15.63 3.38 6.32
CA LYS A 99 -16.85 2.84 5.69
C LYS A 99 -16.50 1.76 4.67
N GLY A 100 -16.80 0.52 5.02
CA GLY A 100 -16.48 -0.66 4.21
C GLY A 100 -15.21 -1.37 4.68
N ASN A 101 -14.70 -2.28 3.87
CA ASN A 101 -13.55 -3.12 4.18
C ASN A 101 -12.36 -2.74 3.30
N ILE A 102 -11.17 -2.68 3.89
CA ILE A 102 -9.93 -2.49 3.15
C ILE A 102 -9.14 -3.79 3.23
N ILE A 103 -8.82 -4.34 2.07
CA ILE A 103 -8.21 -5.65 1.92
C ILE A 103 -6.94 -5.48 1.08
N PRO A 104 -5.75 -5.88 1.56
CA PRO A 104 -4.54 -5.89 0.73
C PRO A 104 -4.68 -6.95 -0.36
N ALA A 105 -4.21 -6.67 -1.56
CA ALA A 105 -4.20 -7.65 -2.66
C ALA A 105 -3.36 -8.89 -2.30
N SER A 106 -2.31 -8.69 -1.50
CA SER A 106 -1.45 -9.74 -0.95
C SER A 106 -0.90 -9.30 0.41
N THR A 107 -0.49 -10.25 1.23
CA THR A 107 0.30 -10.01 2.45
C THR A 107 1.78 -10.32 2.25
N ASP A 108 2.18 -10.72 1.05
CA ASP A 108 3.57 -10.94 0.70
C ASP A 108 4.33 -9.62 0.52
N VAL A 109 5.65 -9.67 0.72
CA VAL A 109 6.55 -8.55 0.42
C VAL A 109 6.88 -8.58 -1.07
N ILE A 110 6.14 -7.83 -1.87
CA ILE A 110 6.17 -7.87 -3.33
C ILE A 110 7.19 -6.87 -3.87
N THR A 111 7.99 -7.28 -4.85
CA THR A 111 8.79 -6.38 -5.68
C THR A 111 8.32 -6.46 -7.12
N LEU A 112 7.95 -5.31 -7.68
CA LEU A 112 7.55 -5.19 -9.07
C LEU A 112 8.78 -5.04 -9.97
N TYR A 113 8.76 -5.73 -11.11
CA TYR A 113 9.76 -5.60 -12.16
C TYR A 113 9.09 -5.21 -13.47
N ALA A 114 9.74 -4.37 -14.25
CA ALA A 114 9.33 -4.06 -15.60
C ALA A 114 10.45 -4.41 -16.59
N ARG A 115 10.09 -5.06 -17.70
CA ARG A 115 10.97 -5.17 -18.86
C ARG A 115 10.66 -4.01 -19.79
N MET A 116 11.68 -3.26 -20.15
CA MET A 116 11.57 -2.12 -21.03
C MET A 116 11.78 -2.56 -22.50
N GLU A 117 11.45 -1.68 -23.45
CA GLU A 117 11.56 -1.93 -24.90
C GLU A 117 13.01 -2.17 -25.35
N ASP A 118 13.99 -1.55 -24.68
CA ASP A 118 15.42 -1.75 -24.91
C ASP A 118 15.97 -3.05 -24.30
N GLY A 119 15.11 -3.87 -23.68
CA GLY A 119 15.45 -5.13 -23.02
C GLY A 119 15.94 -5.01 -21.59
N VAL A 120 16.11 -3.78 -21.05
CA VAL A 120 16.50 -3.55 -19.67
C VAL A 120 15.39 -4.01 -18.73
N ILE A 121 15.78 -4.60 -17.59
CA ILE A 121 14.86 -4.94 -16.51
C ILE A 121 15.05 -3.92 -15.40
N VAL A 122 13.97 -3.17 -15.13
CA VAL A 122 13.91 -2.19 -14.03
C VAL A 122 13.25 -2.84 -12.83
N ARG A 123 13.90 -2.73 -11.67
CA ARG A 123 13.41 -3.25 -10.39
C ARG A 123 12.81 -2.12 -9.56
N GLY A 124 11.64 -2.37 -9.00
CA GLY A 124 10.95 -1.47 -8.09
C GLY A 124 9.98 -0.53 -8.81
N GLU A 125 8.79 -0.41 -8.25
CA GLU A 125 7.70 0.42 -8.79
C GLU A 125 8.14 1.88 -8.96
N ALA A 126 8.78 2.44 -7.92
CA ALA A 126 9.25 3.84 -7.91
C ALA A 126 10.32 4.14 -8.99
N ASN A 127 11.02 3.14 -9.50
CA ASN A 127 12.06 3.31 -10.51
C ASN A 127 11.55 3.20 -11.94
N ILE A 128 10.44 2.49 -12.15
CA ILE A 128 9.89 2.21 -13.49
C ILE A 128 9.59 3.48 -14.27
N PRO A 129 8.93 4.52 -13.70
CA PRO A 129 8.61 5.75 -14.43
C PRO A 129 9.86 6.59 -14.80
N ASN A 130 10.99 6.35 -14.14
CA ASN A 130 12.22 7.10 -14.38
C ASN A 130 13.01 6.61 -15.60
N HIS A 131 12.59 5.50 -16.24
CA HIS A 131 13.22 4.95 -17.42
C HIS A 131 12.62 5.55 -18.69
N ASN A 132 13.47 5.87 -19.69
CA ASN A 132 13.05 6.60 -20.89
C ASN A 132 12.38 5.74 -21.99
N HIS A 133 12.23 4.43 -21.76
CA HIS A 133 11.66 3.49 -22.73
C HIS A 133 10.31 2.96 -22.28
N HIS A 134 9.49 2.53 -23.23
CA HIS A 134 8.18 1.96 -22.93
C HIS A 134 8.29 0.61 -22.23
N ILE A 135 7.33 0.35 -21.35
CA ILE A 135 7.19 -0.93 -20.66
C ILE A 135 6.64 -1.95 -21.64
N THR A 136 7.33 -3.08 -21.81
CA THR A 136 6.84 -4.21 -22.61
C THR A 136 6.20 -5.30 -21.77
N ARG A 137 6.62 -5.41 -20.50
CA ARG A 137 6.06 -6.40 -19.56
C ARG A 137 6.30 -5.99 -18.12
N VAL A 138 5.27 -6.17 -17.29
CA VAL A 138 5.37 -6.08 -15.83
C VAL A 138 5.28 -7.48 -15.24
N PHE A 139 6.08 -7.81 -14.22
CA PHE A 139 6.11 -9.13 -13.62
C PHE A 139 6.64 -9.12 -12.20
N TYR A 140 6.37 -10.17 -11.46
CA TYR A 140 7.02 -10.51 -10.20
C TYR A 140 8.10 -11.56 -10.46
N GLN A 141 9.22 -11.48 -9.77
CA GLN A 141 10.29 -12.48 -9.88
C GLN A 141 9.96 -13.71 -9.05
N ASP A 142 9.40 -13.48 -7.86
CA ASP A 142 8.98 -14.51 -6.93
C ASP A 142 7.50 -14.83 -7.08
N GLU A 143 7.07 -15.97 -6.58
CA GLU A 143 5.66 -16.31 -6.51
C GLU A 143 4.96 -15.37 -5.51
N VAL A 144 3.82 -14.82 -5.91
CA VAL A 144 3.00 -13.89 -5.10
C VAL A 144 1.63 -14.52 -4.88
N HIS A 145 1.23 -14.60 -3.61
CA HIS A 145 -0.05 -15.18 -3.22
C HIS A 145 -1.08 -14.07 -3.01
N ALA A 146 -2.22 -14.20 -3.68
CA ALA A 146 -3.35 -13.33 -3.42
C ALA A 146 -3.88 -13.54 -2.00
N CYS A 147 -4.26 -12.46 -1.33
CA CYS A 147 -4.95 -12.53 -0.06
C CYS A 147 -6.29 -13.27 -0.23
N LYS A 148 -6.56 -14.23 0.65
CA LYS A 148 -7.77 -15.06 0.56
C LYS A 148 -9.04 -14.21 0.61
N GLU A 149 -9.07 -13.23 1.50
CA GLU A 149 -10.17 -12.29 1.67
C GLU A 149 -10.41 -11.44 0.41
N ALA A 150 -9.34 -11.09 -0.31
CA ALA A 150 -9.45 -10.38 -1.58
C ALA A 150 -10.10 -11.25 -2.67
N VAL A 151 -9.70 -12.51 -2.76
CA VAL A 151 -10.29 -13.48 -3.70
C VAL A 151 -11.77 -13.70 -3.38
N GLU A 152 -12.11 -13.93 -2.11
CA GLU A 152 -13.49 -14.11 -1.66
C GLU A 152 -14.36 -12.87 -1.93
N ALA A 153 -13.83 -11.67 -1.69
CA ALA A 153 -14.54 -10.43 -1.97
C ALA A 153 -14.87 -10.26 -3.45
N ILE A 154 -13.91 -10.59 -4.35
CA ILE A 154 -14.15 -10.54 -5.80
C ILE A 154 -15.17 -11.58 -6.24
N GLN A 155 -15.09 -12.81 -5.73
CA GLN A 155 -15.98 -13.90 -6.12
C GLN A 155 -17.44 -13.67 -5.70
N ASN A 156 -17.66 -12.97 -4.57
CA ASN A 156 -18.98 -12.69 -4.03
C ASN A 156 -19.54 -11.31 -4.41
N ALA A 157 -18.78 -10.51 -5.16
CA ALA A 157 -19.20 -9.16 -5.54
C ALA A 157 -20.27 -9.19 -6.63
N ASP A 158 -21.33 -8.38 -6.48
CA ASP A 158 -22.32 -8.10 -7.54
C ASP A 158 -21.74 -7.20 -8.63
N LEU A 159 -20.75 -6.37 -8.28
CA LEU A 159 -20.06 -5.45 -9.18
C LEU A 159 -18.59 -5.30 -8.79
N VAL A 160 -17.71 -5.46 -9.75
CA VAL A 160 -16.26 -5.21 -9.60
C VAL A 160 -15.89 -3.99 -10.43
N ILE A 161 -15.26 -2.99 -9.79
CA ILE A 161 -14.80 -1.77 -10.45
C ILE A 161 -13.28 -1.76 -10.41
N TYR A 162 -12.65 -1.64 -11.57
CA TYR A 162 -11.20 -1.41 -11.66
C TYR A 162 -10.93 0.09 -11.61
N GLY A 163 -10.13 0.50 -10.63
CA GLY A 163 -9.63 1.86 -10.52
C GLY A 163 -8.50 2.13 -11.53
N ILE A 164 -8.14 3.40 -11.66
CA ILE A 164 -6.98 3.83 -12.45
C ILE A 164 -5.75 3.51 -11.62
N GLY A 165 -4.94 2.56 -12.11
CA GLY A 165 -3.63 2.28 -11.52
C GLY A 165 -2.59 3.32 -11.93
N SER A 166 -1.45 3.30 -11.26
CA SER A 166 -0.25 4.07 -11.61
C SER A 166 0.89 3.09 -11.87
N VAL A 167 1.33 2.99 -13.13
CA VAL A 167 2.54 2.27 -13.55
C VAL A 167 3.28 3.11 -14.59
#